data_b899d3d1919e246ecfb8ee20929442ea
#
_entry.id   b899d3d1919e246ecfb8ee20929442ea
#
_cell.length_a   1.000
_cell.length_b   1.000
_cell.length_c   1.000
_cell.angle_alpha   90.00
_cell.angle_beta   90.00
_cell.angle_gamma   90.00
#
_symmetry.space_group_name_H-M   'P 1'
#
loop_
_entity.id
_entity.type
_entity.pdbx_description
1 polymer ?
#
loop_
_entity_poly.entity_id
_entity_poly.type
_entity_poly.pdbx_seq_one_letter_code
_entity_poly.pdbx_strand_id
1 'polypeptide(L)'
;MNETEFEKVNVFKKGNPNDAYAKYFIGNSYLNPLVGSDSPLFLANVTFEPGCRNNWHIHHATSGGGQILICTAGYGWYQEEGKKAESLQPGKVIVIPANVKHWHGAKKDSWFSHISIEVPGENTSNDWLEAVGCLLYTSPSPRDCS
;
A
#
# COMPACT_ATOMS: atom_id res chain seq x y z
N MET A 1 -0.70 -16.20 -2.90
CA MET A 1 0.69 -16.46 -3.34
C MET A 1 1.57 -16.54 -2.10
N ASN A 2 2.27 -17.63 -1.93
CA ASN A 2 3.18 -17.82 -0.80
C ASN A 2 4.52 -17.10 -1.03
N GLU A 3 5.38 -17.08 0.00
CA GLU A 3 6.64 -16.35 -0.06
C GLU A 3 7.58 -16.86 -1.17
N THR A 4 7.70 -18.19 -1.30
CA THR A 4 8.59 -18.78 -2.31
C THR A 4 8.17 -18.41 -3.73
N GLU A 5 6.88 -18.51 -4.02
CA GLU A 5 6.35 -18.10 -5.32
C GLU A 5 6.50 -16.61 -5.55
N PHE A 6 6.24 -15.82 -4.51
CA PHE A 6 6.33 -14.37 -4.58
C PHE A 6 7.75 -13.91 -4.89
N GLU A 7 8.75 -14.47 -4.22
CA GLU A 7 10.14 -14.10 -4.42
C GLU A 7 10.64 -14.38 -5.85
N LYS A 8 10.07 -15.39 -6.51
CA LYS A 8 10.41 -15.72 -7.90
C LYS A 8 9.91 -14.67 -8.89
N VAL A 9 8.81 -14.01 -8.60
CA VAL A 9 8.18 -13.06 -9.52
C VAL A 9 8.32 -11.61 -9.09
N ASN A 10 8.78 -11.35 -7.87
CA ASN A 10 8.96 -9.99 -7.38
C ASN A 10 10.18 -9.36 -8.05
N VAL A 11 9.95 -8.37 -8.89
CA VAL A 11 11.01 -7.69 -9.65
C VAL A 11 11.96 -6.93 -8.74
N PHE A 12 11.40 -6.25 -7.74
CA PHE A 12 12.16 -5.49 -6.76
C PHE A 12 12.23 -6.26 -5.46
N LYS A 13 13.41 -6.31 -4.85
CA LYS A 13 13.59 -6.99 -3.57
C LYS A 13 12.76 -6.28 -2.48
N LYS A 14 12.43 -7.03 -1.42
CA LYS A 14 11.65 -6.50 -0.30
C LYS A 14 12.30 -5.27 0.33
N GLY A 15 13.61 -5.27 0.44
CA GLY A 15 14.31 -4.24 1.20
C GLY A 15 14.27 -4.53 2.69
N ASN A 16 14.30 -3.48 3.49
CA ASN A 16 14.35 -3.58 4.95
C ASN A 16 12.94 -3.52 5.57
N PRO A 17 12.76 -4.07 6.78
CA PRO A 17 11.52 -3.90 7.51
C PRO A 17 11.12 -2.42 7.56
N ASN A 18 9.83 -2.16 7.37
CA ASN A 18 9.28 -0.81 7.31
C ASN A 18 9.05 -0.26 8.73
N ASP A 19 10.12 -0.13 9.51
CA ASP A 19 10.03 0.23 10.93
C ASP A 19 9.53 1.65 11.15
N ALA A 20 9.88 2.57 10.27
CA ALA A 20 9.51 3.98 10.40
C ALA A 20 8.00 4.19 10.40
N TYR A 21 7.26 3.35 9.68
CA TYR A 21 5.81 3.47 9.53
C TYR A 21 5.05 2.29 10.15
N ALA A 22 5.74 1.40 10.87
CA ALA A 22 5.14 0.15 11.39
C ALA A 22 3.90 0.39 12.24
N LYS A 23 3.84 1.48 13.00
CA LYS A 23 2.69 1.83 13.84
C LYS A 23 1.41 2.15 13.05
N TYR A 24 1.54 2.39 11.77
CA TYR A 24 0.41 2.69 10.88
C TYR A 24 -0.02 1.48 10.05
N PHE A 25 0.53 0.30 10.34
CA PHE A 25 0.25 -0.94 9.62
C PHE A 25 -0.18 -2.02 10.59
N ILE A 26 -1.07 -2.89 10.13
CA ILE A 26 -1.35 -4.18 10.77
C ILE A 26 -0.55 -5.21 10.00
N GLY A 27 0.26 -6.02 10.71
CA GLY A 27 1.15 -7.00 10.09
C GLY A 27 2.50 -6.42 9.69
N ASN A 28 3.28 -7.19 8.96
CA ASN A 28 4.65 -6.85 8.61
C ASN A 28 4.76 -6.36 7.17
N SER A 29 5.48 -5.28 6.98
CA SER A 29 5.77 -4.72 5.66
C SER A 29 7.24 -4.38 5.52
N TYR A 30 7.65 -4.17 4.28
CA TYR A 30 9.05 -3.90 3.91
C TYR A 30 9.09 -2.72 2.97
N LEU A 31 10.13 -1.91 3.08
CA LEU A 31 10.32 -0.73 2.26
C LEU A 31 11.65 -0.79 1.54
N ASN A 32 11.60 -0.61 0.24
CA ASN A 32 12.77 -0.58 -0.62
C ASN A 32 12.76 0.68 -1.47
N PRO A 33 13.42 1.77 -1.03
CA PRO A 33 13.55 2.98 -1.85
C PRO A 33 14.27 2.64 -3.15
N LEU A 34 13.71 3.07 -4.27
CA LEU A 34 14.24 2.77 -5.60
C LEU A 34 15.08 3.92 -6.16
N VAL A 35 15.05 5.07 -5.53
CA VAL A 35 15.80 6.26 -5.94
C VAL A 35 16.51 6.88 -4.74
N GLY A 36 17.54 7.66 -5.02
CA GLY A 36 18.26 8.42 -3.99
C GLY A 36 17.55 9.73 -3.63
N SER A 37 18.09 10.41 -2.62
CA SER A 37 17.53 11.67 -2.09
C SER A 37 17.61 12.81 -3.10
N ASP A 38 18.41 12.68 -4.15
CA ASP A 38 18.56 13.69 -5.21
C ASP A 38 17.55 13.52 -6.35
N SER A 39 16.69 12.49 -6.28
CA SER A 39 15.65 12.30 -7.27
C SER A 39 14.60 13.40 -7.21
N PRO A 40 14.05 13.86 -8.35
CA PRO A 40 13.01 14.89 -8.36
C PRO A 40 11.72 14.45 -7.68
N LEU A 41 11.48 13.13 -7.58
CA LEU A 41 10.37 12.61 -6.80
C LEU A 41 10.79 11.31 -6.11
N PHE A 42 10.12 11.02 -5.00
CA PHE A 42 10.38 9.80 -4.25
C PHE A 42 9.52 8.67 -4.78
N LEU A 43 10.16 7.52 -4.96
CA LEU A 43 9.44 6.29 -5.23
C LEU A 43 10.13 5.11 -4.55
N ALA A 44 9.31 4.17 -4.08
CA ALA A 44 9.77 3.01 -3.35
C ALA A 44 8.90 1.80 -3.68
N ASN A 45 9.49 0.62 -3.57
CA ASN A 45 8.72 -0.61 -3.62
C ASN A 45 8.34 -0.99 -2.19
N VAL A 46 7.05 -1.18 -1.96
CA VAL A 46 6.52 -1.57 -0.66
C VAL A 46 6.00 -3.00 -0.76
N THR A 47 6.45 -3.86 0.14
CA THR A 47 6.05 -5.27 0.16
C THR A 47 5.29 -5.57 1.44
N PHE A 48 4.18 -6.29 1.31
CA PHE A 48 3.27 -6.64 2.39
C PHE A 48 3.21 -8.15 2.55
N GLU A 49 3.41 -8.65 3.77
CA GLU A 49 3.12 -10.05 4.08
C GLU A 49 1.63 -10.32 3.99
N PRO A 50 1.20 -11.58 3.86
CA PRO A 50 -0.23 -11.89 3.79
C PRO A 50 -1.02 -11.24 4.93
N GLY A 51 -2.10 -10.56 4.58
CA GLY A 51 -2.95 -9.88 5.53
C GLY A 51 -2.45 -8.53 6.03
N CYS A 52 -1.23 -8.13 5.72
CA CYS A 52 -0.70 -6.82 6.11
C CYS A 52 -1.39 -5.71 5.33
N ARG A 53 -1.77 -4.65 6.05
CA ARG A 53 -2.44 -3.50 5.46
C ARG A 53 -2.13 -2.25 6.25
N ASN A 54 -2.11 -1.11 5.57
CA ASN A 54 -1.94 0.16 6.27
C ASN A 54 -3.29 0.68 6.80
N ASN A 55 -3.19 1.62 7.72
CA ASN A 55 -4.37 2.31 8.25
C ASN A 55 -5.02 3.17 7.17
N TRP A 56 -6.29 3.52 7.37
CA TRP A 56 -6.91 4.59 6.60
C TRP A 56 -6.01 5.83 6.70
N HIS A 57 -5.79 6.50 5.58
CA HIS A 57 -4.96 7.71 5.55
C HIS A 57 -5.32 8.62 4.39
N ILE A 58 -4.83 9.85 4.48
CA ILE A 58 -5.08 10.90 3.49
C ILE A 58 -3.75 11.57 3.16
N HIS A 59 -3.49 11.75 1.87
CA HIS A 59 -2.40 12.60 1.38
C HIS A 59 -2.99 13.98 1.06
N HIS A 60 -2.83 14.93 1.97
CA HIS A 60 -3.37 16.28 1.78
C HIS A 60 -2.49 17.10 0.85
N ALA A 61 -3.11 17.93 0.03
CA ALA A 61 -2.45 18.95 -0.77
C ALA A 61 -3.47 20.02 -1.16
N THR A 62 -3.01 21.24 -1.30
CA THR A 62 -3.86 22.33 -1.82
C THR A 62 -3.85 22.37 -3.35
N SER A 63 -2.81 21.80 -3.98
CA SER A 63 -2.67 21.70 -5.42
C SER A 63 -1.77 20.51 -5.71
N GLY A 64 -2.05 19.74 -6.77
CA GLY A 64 -1.31 18.52 -7.08
C GLY A 64 -1.41 17.49 -5.97
N GLY A 65 -0.32 16.76 -5.72
CA GLY A 65 -0.28 15.78 -4.65
C GLY A 65 -0.97 14.46 -4.98
N GLY A 66 -1.15 13.64 -3.96
CA GLY A 66 -1.69 12.29 -4.11
C GLY A 66 -0.61 11.26 -4.26
N GLN A 67 -0.99 10.08 -4.72
CA GLN A 67 -0.08 8.94 -4.81
C GLN A 67 -0.45 8.06 -6.01
N ILE A 68 0.54 7.44 -6.61
CA ILE A 68 0.30 6.44 -7.66
C ILE A 68 0.87 5.11 -7.17
N LEU A 69 0.07 4.06 -7.29
CA LEU A 69 0.50 2.69 -7.00
C LEU A 69 0.62 1.92 -8.31
N ILE A 70 1.75 1.24 -8.49
CA ILE A 70 1.96 0.33 -9.61
C ILE A 70 2.19 -1.06 -9.02
N CYS A 71 1.24 -1.98 -9.22
CA CYS A 71 1.31 -3.31 -8.65
C CYS A 71 2.32 -4.17 -9.42
N THR A 72 3.28 -4.76 -8.71
CA THR A 72 4.40 -5.45 -9.30
C THR A 72 4.41 -6.95 -9.06
N ALA A 73 3.87 -7.42 -7.93
CA ALA A 73 3.84 -8.85 -7.61
C ALA A 73 2.78 -9.16 -6.57
N GLY A 74 2.23 -10.37 -6.61
CA GLY A 74 1.24 -10.82 -5.64
C GLY A 74 -0.11 -10.15 -5.80
N TYR A 75 -0.95 -10.28 -4.77
CA TYR A 75 -2.35 -9.83 -4.83
C TYR A 75 -2.71 -9.02 -3.60
N GLY A 76 -3.42 -7.90 -3.82
CA GLY A 76 -3.76 -6.98 -2.76
C GLY A 76 -5.13 -6.33 -2.94
N TRP A 77 -5.38 -5.35 -2.08
CA TRP A 77 -6.60 -4.54 -2.05
C TRP A 77 -6.28 -3.06 -2.01
N TYR A 78 -7.16 -2.27 -2.62
CA TYR A 78 -7.22 -0.82 -2.48
C TYR A 78 -8.67 -0.42 -2.23
N GLN A 79 -8.89 0.50 -1.29
CA GLN A 79 -10.25 0.99 -1.03
C GLN A 79 -10.24 2.48 -0.70
N GLU A 80 -11.10 3.23 -1.39
CA GLU A 80 -11.47 4.59 -0.98
C GLU A 80 -12.66 4.53 -0.04
N GLU A 81 -12.71 5.45 0.92
CA GLU A 81 -13.84 5.56 1.82
C GLU A 81 -15.14 5.71 1.03
N GLY A 82 -16.15 4.93 1.41
CA GLY A 82 -17.47 4.95 0.75
C GLY A 82 -17.57 4.11 -0.51
N LYS A 83 -16.49 3.46 -0.93
CA LYS A 83 -16.48 2.60 -2.12
C LYS A 83 -16.12 1.17 -1.77
N LYS A 84 -16.39 0.23 -2.67
CA LYS A 84 -15.96 -1.15 -2.52
C LYS A 84 -14.45 -1.27 -2.66
N ALA A 85 -13.86 -2.23 -1.94
CA ALA A 85 -12.47 -2.56 -2.10
C ALA A 85 -12.22 -3.09 -3.52
N GLU A 86 -11.13 -2.63 -4.12
CA GLU A 86 -10.72 -2.97 -5.47
C GLU A 86 -9.59 -3.99 -5.41
N SER A 87 -9.71 -5.08 -6.15
CA SER A 87 -8.68 -6.12 -6.20
C SER A 87 -7.47 -5.64 -7.00
N LEU A 88 -6.29 -5.83 -6.43
CA LEU A 88 -5.02 -5.44 -7.07
C LEU A 88 -4.24 -6.67 -7.48
N GLN A 89 -3.68 -6.63 -8.68
CA GLN A 89 -2.83 -7.68 -9.24
C GLN A 89 -1.70 -7.05 -10.05
N PRO A 90 -0.66 -7.80 -10.41
CA PRO A 90 0.46 -7.27 -11.18
C PRO A 90 -0.02 -6.57 -12.46
N GLY A 91 0.52 -5.39 -12.70
CA GLY A 91 0.15 -4.54 -13.84
C GLY A 91 -0.96 -3.54 -13.55
N LYS A 92 -1.69 -3.68 -12.43
CA LYS A 92 -2.72 -2.70 -12.06
C LYS A 92 -2.06 -1.39 -11.61
N VAL A 93 -2.58 -0.27 -12.09
CA VAL A 93 -2.14 1.07 -11.68
C VAL A 93 -3.31 1.78 -11.04
N ILE A 94 -3.08 2.34 -9.85
CA ILE A 94 -4.07 3.14 -9.14
C ILE A 94 -3.54 4.56 -9.00
N VAL A 95 -4.31 5.53 -9.48
CA VAL A 95 -4.04 6.94 -9.25
C VAL A 95 -4.92 7.40 -8.10
N ILE A 96 -4.29 7.72 -6.98
CA ILE A 96 -4.98 8.15 -5.77
C ILE A 96 -4.92 9.67 -5.71
N PRO A 97 -6.05 10.38 -5.88
CA PRO A 97 -6.04 11.83 -5.80
C PRO A 97 -5.66 12.31 -4.40
N ALA A 98 -5.10 13.50 -4.31
CA ALA A 98 -4.91 14.16 -3.03
C ALA A 98 -6.24 14.30 -2.30
N ASN A 99 -6.20 14.30 -0.97
CA ASN A 99 -7.33 14.56 -0.08
C ASN A 99 -8.37 13.43 -0.05
N VAL A 100 -8.05 12.26 -0.58
CA VAL A 100 -8.94 11.09 -0.57
C VAL A 100 -8.51 10.14 0.55
N LYS A 101 -9.47 9.79 1.42
CA LYS A 101 -9.25 8.81 2.48
C LYS A 101 -9.27 7.41 1.89
N HIS A 102 -8.19 6.65 2.11
CA HIS A 102 -8.01 5.33 1.50
C HIS A 102 -7.09 4.45 2.33
N TRP A 103 -7.01 3.19 1.95
CA TRP A 103 -6.01 2.23 2.44
C TRP A 103 -5.67 1.25 1.34
N HIS A 104 -4.55 0.54 1.48
CA HIS A 104 -4.18 -0.58 0.63
C HIS A 104 -3.38 -1.60 1.43
N GLY A 105 -3.27 -2.81 0.88
CA GLY A 105 -2.56 -3.88 1.54
C GLY A 105 -2.67 -5.19 0.80
N ALA A 106 -2.09 -6.24 1.37
CA ALA A 106 -2.10 -7.59 0.82
C ALA A 106 -3.42 -8.28 1.07
N LYS A 107 -3.81 -9.21 0.20
CA LYS A 107 -4.89 -10.14 0.52
C LYS A 107 -4.45 -11.05 1.66
N LYS A 108 -5.41 -11.63 2.37
CA LYS A 108 -5.13 -12.39 3.60
C LYS A 108 -4.22 -13.60 3.37
N ASP A 109 -4.21 -14.15 2.18
CA ASP A 109 -3.47 -15.36 1.81
C ASP A 109 -2.37 -15.12 0.77
N SER A 110 -2.03 -13.88 0.50
CA SER A 110 -1.03 -13.55 -0.52
C SER A 110 -0.05 -12.48 -0.06
N TRP A 111 1.20 -12.67 -0.40
CA TRP A 111 2.17 -11.59 -0.43
C TRP A 111 1.77 -10.60 -1.52
N PHE A 112 2.14 -9.34 -1.34
CA PHE A 112 1.79 -8.28 -2.28
C PHE A 112 2.88 -7.22 -2.30
N SER A 113 3.15 -6.69 -3.48
CA SER A 113 4.14 -5.63 -3.66
C SER A 113 3.66 -4.62 -4.68
N HIS A 114 3.91 -3.33 -4.40
CA HIS A 114 3.65 -2.26 -5.35
C HIS A 114 4.72 -1.20 -5.26
N ILE A 115 4.95 -0.49 -6.37
CA ILE A 115 5.69 0.76 -6.36
C ILE A 115 4.76 1.85 -5.86
N SER A 116 5.26 2.65 -4.94
CA SER A 116 4.57 3.83 -4.41
C SER A 116 5.26 5.07 -4.95
N ILE A 117 4.53 5.92 -5.64
CA ILE A 117 5.04 7.17 -6.19
C ILE A 117 4.32 8.32 -5.51
N GLU A 118 5.06 9.17 -4.80
CA GLU A 118 4.49 10.38 -4.22
C GLU A 118 4.43 11.46 -5.28
N VAL A 119 3.22 11.95 -5.57
CA VAL A 119 3.03 13.01 -6.56
C VAL A 119 3.34 14.36 -5.90
N PRO A 120 4.25 15.16 -6.48
CA PRO A 120 4.56 16.48 -5.94
C PRO A 120 3.32 17.38 -5.89
N GLY A 121 3.23 18.18 -4.84
CA GLY A 121 2.12 19.12 -4.66
C GLY A 121 2.47 20.25 -3.74
N GLU A 122 1.51 21.15 -3.53
CA GLU A 122 1.67 22.32 -2.65
C GLU A 122 1.03 22.04 -1.29
N ASN A 123 1.71 22.45 -0.21
CA ASN A 123 1.25 22.29 1.16
C ASN A 123 0.87 20.84 1.47
N THR A 124 1.74 19.91 1.11
CA THR A 124 1.50 18.49 1.29
C THR A 124 1.69 18.06 2.74
N SER A 125 0.83 17.16 3.20
CA SER A 125 0.95 16.51 4.50
C SER A 125 0.23 15.18 4.47
N ASN A 126 0.61 14.26 5.35
CA ASN A 126 -0.02 12.95 5.47
C ASN A 126 -0.75 12.87 6.81
N ASP A 127 -1.94 12.31 6.78
CA ASP A 127 -2.79 12.14 7.95
C ASP A 127 -3.10 10.65 8.10
N TRP A 128 -2.55 10.02 9.15
CA TRP A 128 -2.76 8.62 9.46
C TRP A 128 -3.92 8.49 10.42
N LEU A 129 -4.90 7.67 10.04
CA LEU A 129 -6.18 7.57 10.72
C LEU A 129 -6.37 6.17 11.33
N GLU A 130 -7.60 5.71 11.43
CA GLU A 130 -7.91 4.45 12.09
C GLU A 130 -7.44 3.22 11.32
N ALA A 131 -7.24 2.12 12.04
CA ALA A 131 -6.90 0.84 11.45
C ALA A 131 -8.07 0.29 10.62
N VAL A 132 -7.75 -0.48 9.59
CA VAL A 132 -8.75 -1.15 8.75
C VAL A 132 -9.24 -2.40 9.48
N GLY A 133 -10.53 -2.43 9.81
CA GLY A 133 -11.13 -3.58 10.48
C GLY A 133 -11.29 -4.78 9.55
N CYS A 134 -11.46 -5.95 10.15
CA CYS A 134 -11.61 -7.21 9.43
C CYS A 134 -12.70 -7.20 8.37
N LEU A 135 -13.88 -6.68 8.73
CA LEU A 135 -15.03 -6.67 7.82
C LEU A 135 -14.84 -5.77 6.61
N LEU A 136 -13.97 -4.76 6.75
CA LEU A 136 -13.64 -3.87 5.63
C LEU A 136 -12.52 -4.46 4.77
N TYR A 137 -11.64 -5.23 5.39
CA TYR A 137 -10.48 -5.79 4.71
C TYR A 137 -10.83 -7.00 3.84
N THR A 138 -11.51 -7.98 4.42
CA THR A 138 -11.93 -9.16 3.68
C THR A 138 -13.42 -9.28 3.81
N SER A 139 -14.13 -9.07 2.75
CA SER A 139 -15.48 -9.47 2.84
C SER A 139 -15.54 -10.94 2.55
N PRO A 140 -15.47 -11.93 3.23
CA PRO A 140 -16.67 -12.68 3.46
C PRO A 140 -16.88 -13.12 4.87
N SER A 141 -15.90 -13.08 5.71
CA SER A 141 -16.15 -13.58 7.06
C SER A 141 -15.23 -12.94 8.10
N PRO A 142 -15.77 -12.49 9.26
CA PRO A 142 -14.95 -12.00 10.36
C PRO A 142 -13.95 -13.01 10.89
N ARG A 143 -14.19 -14.30 10.72
CA ARG A 143 -13.27 -15.37 11.16
C ARG A 143 -11.96 -15.34 10.39
N ASP A 144 -11.96 -14.80 9.20
CA ASP A 144 -10.78 -14.74 8.35
C ASP A 144 -9.74 -13.73 8.84
N CYS A 145 -10.09 -12.97 9.85
CA CYS A 145 -9.23 -11.94 10.41
C CYS A 145 -8.56 -12.33 11.72
N SER A 146 -8.86 -13.46 12.25
CA SER A 146 -8.27 -13.90 13.52
C SER A 146 -6.84 -14.38 13.36
#